data_1569f7b3f6efe5f504c6c3e8891d86e7
#
_entry.id   1569f7b3f6efe5f504c6c3e8891d86e7
#
_cell.length_a   1.000
_cell.length_b   1.000
_cell.length_c   1.000
_cell.angle_alpha   90.00
_cell.angle_beta   90.00
_cell.angle_gamma   90.00
#
_symmetry.space_group_name_H-M   'P 1'
#
loop_
_entity.id
_entity.type
_entity.pdbx_description
1 polymer ?
#
loop_
_entity_poly.entity_id
_entity_poly.type
_entity_poly.pdbx_seq_one_letter_code
_entity_poly.pdbx_strand_id
1 'polypeptide(L)'
;PRKANAAADKAEEKTPVKDIVDFMLPIVIAVILALLLKTLVFANAVVPSGSMLSTIEIGDRIVASRLAYITNDPQRYDVVIFKYPDDERQNYVKRIIGLPGETVEIKDGTVYVTQTNGKTIQLRDDFVTYCTPVGDYGPYKVPEDSYFMMGDNRNDSEDSRFWDHKFVKKKKIVGKVVFCYYPSIHKIK
;
A
#
# COMPACT_ATOMS: atom_id res chain seq x y z
N PRO A 1 26.70 63.60 41.39
CA PRO A 1 25.39 63.03 41.37
C PRO A 1 25.38 61.85 40.39
N ARG A 2 25.35 60.62 40.95
CA ARG A 2 25.25 59.39 40.23
C ARG A 2 23.77 59.12 39.96
N LYS A 3 23.34 59.14 38.70
CA LYS A 3 22.02 58.59 38.30
C LYS A 3 22.12 57.06 38.30
N ALA A 4 21.41 56.44 39.23
CA ALA A 4 21.18 55.01 39.25
C ALA A 4 20.15 54.70 38.17
N ASN A 5 20.54 53.93 37.18
CA ASN A 5 19.64 53.29 36.22
C ASN A 5 18.96 52.11 36.94
N ALA A 6 17.71 52.29 37.38
CA ALA A 6 16.85 51.23 37.77
C ALA A 6 16.30 50.61 36.49
N ALA A 7 16.95 49.58 35.97
CA ALA A 7 16.29 48.67 35.01
C ALA A 7 15.21 47.89 35.76
N ALA A 8 13.97 48.27 35.54
CA ALA A 8 12.85 47.54 36.08
C ALA A 8 12.81 46.14 35.40
N ASP A 9 13.22 45.18 36.18
CA ASP A 9 13.02 43.75 35.90
C ASP A 9 11.54 43.50 35.97
N LYS A 10 10.87 43.50 34.81
CA LYS A 10 9.47 43.07 34.72
C LYS A 10 9.46 41.55 34.91
N ALA A 11 9.34 41.11 36.15
CA ALA A 11 8.96 39.72 36.43
C ALA A 11 7.65 39.46 35.73
N GLU A 12 7.69 38.66 34.66
CA GLU A 12 6.43 38.12 34.03
C GLU A 12 5.70 37.35 35.11
N GLU A 13 4.51 37.85 35.44
CA GLU A 13 3.60 37.21 36.40
C GLU A 13 3.16 35.87 35.82
N LYS A 14 3.81 34.80 36.27
CA LYS A 14 3.50 33.44 35.87
C LYS A 14 2.15 33.04 36.40
N THR A 15 1.12 33.16 35.59
CA THR A 15 -0.20 32.62 35.94
C THR A 15 -0.15 31.12 35.84
N PRO A 16 -0.74 30.34 36.78
CA PRO A 16 -0.73 28.86 36.75
C PRO A 16 -1.30 28.29 35.46
N VAL A 17 -2.17 29.02 34.77
CA VAL A 17 -2.74 28.67 33.47
C VAL A 17 -1.66 28.71 32.37
N LYS A 18 -0.77 29.72 32.39
CA LYS A 18 0.33 29.82 31.40
C LYS A 18 1.29 28.66 31.54
N ASP A 19 1.68 28.28 32.75
CA ASP A 19 2.58 27.14 33.00
C ASP A 19 1.96 25.82 32.52
N ILE A 20 0.66 25.61 32.73
CA ILE A 20 -0.08 24.43 32.23
C ILE A 20 -0.11 24.43 30.69
N VAL A 21 -0.40 25.56 30.06
CA VAL A 21 -0.44 25.69 28.60
C VAL A 21 0.96 25.43 28.00
N ASP A 22 2.00 26.03 28.55
CA ASP A 22 3.38 25.87 28.08
C ASP A 22 3.88 24.43 28.22
N PHE A 23 3.41 23.70 29.23
CA PHE A 23 3.70 22.28 29.41
C PHE A 23 2.89 21.40 28.45
N MET A 24 1.61 21.66 28.28
CA MET A 24 0.69 20.83 27.49
C MET A 24 0.83 21.06 25.98
N LEU A 25 1.13 22.28 25.55
CA LEU A 25 1.17 22.65 24.14
C LEU A 25 2.14 21.78 23.30
N PRO A 26 3.40 21.55 23.72
CA PRO A 26 4.33 20.69 22.97
C PRO A 26 3.85 19.24 22.90
N ILE A 27 3.19 18.74 23.95
CA ILE A 27 2.61 17.39 23.96
C ILE A 27 1.48 17.28 22.92
N VAL A 28 0.57 18.25 22.90
CA VAL A 28 -0.54 18.30 21.94
C VAL A 28 0.01 18.40 20.50
N ILE A 29 0.99 19.24 20.26
CA ILE A 29 1.63 19.38 18.95
C ILE A 29 2.31 18.05 18.54
N ALA A 30 3.03 17.39 19.44
CA ALA A 30 3.67 16.12 19.18
C ALA A 30 2.66 15.01 18.82
N VAL A 31 1.52 14.95 19.55
CA VAL A 31 0.44 14.00 19.27
C VAL A 31 -0.19 14.27 17.90
N ILE A 32 -0.51 15.53 17.59
CA ILE A 32 -1.08 15.92 16.30
C ILE A 32 -0.10 15.55 15.17
N LEU A 33 1.18 15.87 15.32
CA LEU A 33 2.22 15.55 14.33
C LEU A 33 2.37 14.04 14.14
N ALA A 34 2.36 13.26 15.23
CA ALA A 34 2.42 11.80 15.17
C ALA A 34 1.21 11.19 14.44
N LEU A 35 0.00 11.70 14.70
CA LEU A 35 -1.21 11.26 14.00
C LEU A 35 -1.19 11.63 12.51
N LEU A 36 -0.72 12.83 12.17
CA LEU A 36 -0.55 13.25 10.78
C LEU A 36 0.47 12.37 10.07
N LEU A 37 1.65 12.15 10.66
CA LEU A 37 2.66 11.28 10.10
C LEU A 37 2.13 9.85 9.90
N LYS A 38 1.43 9.30 10.90
CA LYS A 38 0.82 7.97 10.78
C LYS A 38 -0.12 7.88 9.59
N THR A 39 -1.01 8.86 9.38
CA THR A 39 -1.99 8.85 8.27
C THR A 39 -1.36 9.08 6.90
N LEU A 40 -0.28 9.86 6.83
CA LEU A 40 0.43 10.13 5.57
C LEU A 40 1.34 8.97 5.16
N VAL A 41 1.95 8.29 6.14
CA VAL A 41 2.97 7.26 5.87
C VAL A 41 2.35 5.88 5.70
N PHE A 42 1.32 5.53 6.47
CA PHE A 42 0.78 4.17 6.51
C PHE A 42 -0.70 4.11 6.15
N ALA A 43 -1.07 3.01 5.51
CA ALA A 43 -2.44 2.58 5.34
C ALA A 43 -2.63 1.24 6.05
N ASN A 44 -3.67 1.14 6.88
CA ASN A 44 -4.03 -0.10 7.57
C ASN A 44 -5.27 -0.69 6.91
N ALA A 45 -5.32 -2.00 6.78
CA ALA A 45 -6.49 -2.71 6.29
C ALA A 45 -6.70 -4.03 7.06
N VAL A 46 -7.96 -4.43 7.16
CA VAL A 46 -8.36 -5.78 7.56
C VAL A 46 -8.72 -6.53 6.29
N VAL A 47 -8.26 -7.76 6.14
CA VAL A 47 -8.46 -8.57 4.93
C VAL A 47 -9.74 -9.40 5.09
N PRO A 48 -10.80 -9.12 4.31
CA PRO A 48 -12.08 -9.78 4.47
C PRO A 48 -12.24 -11.06 3.63
N SER A 49 -11.35 -11.33 2.67
CA SER A 49 -11.50 -12.40 1.68
C SER A 49 -10.23 -13.25 1.53
N GLY A 50 -10.42 -14.47 1.02
CA GLY A 50 -9.34 -15.43 0.82
C GLY A 50 -8.55 -15.29 -0.48
N SER A 51 -8.71 -14.20 -1.22
CA SER A 51 -8.08 -14.04 -2.55
C SER A 51 -6.56 -13.97 -2.54
N MET A 52 -5.95 -13.75 -1.37
CA MET A 52 -4.50 -13.69 -1.17
C MET A 52 -3.96 -14.83 -0.29
N LEU A 53 -4.78 -15.88 -0.02
CA LEU A 53 -4.33 -17.11 0.63
C LEU A 53 -3.16 -17.67 -0.18
N SER A 54 -2.21 -18.06 0.37
CA SER A 54 -1.41 -18.39 1.47
C SER A 54 -0.48 -17.26 1.94
N THR A 55 -0.50 -16.11 1.26
CA THR A 55 0.35 -14.95 1.62
C THR A 55 -0.29 -14.11 2.71
N ILE A 56 -1.62 -13.96 2.65
CA ILE A 56 -2.41 -13.17 3.60
C ILE A 56 -3.70 -13.96 3.88
N GLU A 57 -3.98 -14.17 5.16
CA GLU A 57 -5.14 -14.92 5.63
C GLU A 57 -6.37 -14.03 5.84
N ILE A 58 -7.56 -14.64 5.88
CA ILE A 58 -8.80 -13.93 6.23
C ILE A 58 -8.71 -13.43 7.68
N GLY A 59 -9.00 -12.16 7.90
CA GLY A 59 -8.93 -11.51 9.21
C GLY A 59 -7.58 -10.90 9.55
N ASP A 60 -6.57 -11.11 8.72
CA ASP A 60 -5.26 -10.47 8.87
C ASP A 60 -5.40 -8.94 8.88
N ARG A 61 -4.60 -8.30 9.74
CA ARG A 61 -4.45 -6.86 9.77
C ARG A 61 -3.09 -6.48 9.22
N ILE A 62 -3.12 -5.81 8.10
CA ILE A 62 -1.94 -5.47 7.32
C ILE A 62 -1.64 -3.98 7.35
N VAL A 63 -0.36 -3.66 7.22
CA VAL A 63 0.14 -2.29 7.07
C VAL A 63 0.78 -2.13 5.71
N ALA A 64 0.36 -1.10 4.99
CA ALA A 64 0.96 -0.70 3.72
C ALA A 64 1.65 0.67 3.86
N SER A 65 2.80 0.80 3.22
CA SER A 65 3.52 2.07 3.10
C SER A 65 2.98 2.88 1.93
N ARG A 66 2.47 4.07 2.21
CA ARG A 66 2.06 5.04 1.18
C ARG A 66 3.26 5.71 0.50
N LEU A 67 4.41 5.74 1.19
CA LEU A 67 5.63 6.38 0.71
C LEU A 67 6.42 5.51 -0.27
N ALA A 68 6.12 4.21 -0.34
CA ALA A 68 6.89 3.25 -1.14
C ALA A 68 7.05 3.65 -2.61
N TYR A 69 6.05 4.36 -3.15
CA TYR A 69 6.00 4.72 -4.57
C TYR A 69 6.08 6.22 -4.85
N ILE A 70 6.59 7.01 -3.88
CA ILE A 70 6.84 8.44 -4.10
C ILE A 70 8.05 8.63 -5.02
N THR A 71 9.12 7.86 -4.78
CA THR A 71 10.38 7.95 -5.53
C THR A 71 10.65 6.76 -6.44
N ASN A 72 9.91 5.67 -6.26
CA ASN A 72 10.09 4.44 -7.03
C ASN A 72 8.78 4.05 -7.71
N ASP A 73 8.87 3.29 -8.78
CA ASP A 73 7.71 2.66 -9.39
C ASP A 73 7.36 1.35 -8.71
N PRO A 74 6.06 0.99 -8.67
CA PRO A 74 5.63 -0.34 -8.25
C PRO A 74 6.32 -1.43 -9.07
N GLN A 75 6.80 -2.45 -8.38
CA GLN A 75 7.55 -3.54 -8.98
C GLN A 75 6.69 -4.80 -9.14
N ARG A 76 7.07 -5.67 -10.05
CA ARG A 76 6.46 -7.00 -10.16
C ARG A 76 6.60 -7.75 -8.84
N TYR A 77 5.54 -8.45 -8.48
CA TYR A 77 5.36 -9.18 -7.22
C TYR A 77 5.11 -8.33 -5.97
N ASP A 78 5.12 -7.01 -6.05
CA ASP A 78 4.67 -6.20 -4.93
C ASP A 78 3.21 -6.50 -4.60
N VAL A 79 2.92 -6.76 -3.33
CA VAL A 79 1.55 -6.82 -2.83
C VAL A 79 1.10 -5.41 -2.48
N VAL A 80 -0.02 -4.97 -3.04
CA VAL A 80 -0.46 -3.58 -2.94
C VAL A 80 -1.93 -3.46 -2.51
N ILE A 81 -2.23 -2.39 -1.74
CA ILE A 81 -3.60 -1.90 -1.55
C ILE A 81 -3.87 -0.88 -2.64
N PHE A 82 -5.01 -0.98 -3.30
CA PHE A 82 -5.40 -0.05 -4.37
C PHE A 82 -6.91 0.15 -4.42
N LYS A 83 -7.36 1.18 -5.13
CA LYS A 83 -8.77 1.44 -5.43
C LYS A 83 -9.24 0.47 -6.50
N TYR A 84 -10.32 -0.27 -6.22
CA TYR A 84 -10.91 -1.21 -7.17
C TYR A 84 -11.37 -0.49 -8.45
N PRO A 85 -10.93 -0.90 -9.65
CA PRO A 85 -11.17 -0.12 -10.85
C PRO A 85 -12.65 0.05 -11.24
N ASP A 86 -13.50 -0.95 -10.93
CA ASP A 86 -14.93 -0.92 -11.25
C ASP A 86 -15.77 -0.24 -10.15
N ASP A 87 -15.23 -0.10 -8.91
CA ASP A 87 -15.81 0.69 -7.83
C ASP A 87 -14.73 1.27 -6.90
N GLU A 88 -14.24 2.47 -7.19
CA GLU A 88 -13.16 3.14 -6.45
C GLU A 88 -13.46 3.44 -4.97
N ARG A 89 -14.69 3.22 -4.50
CA ARG A 89 -15.04 3.33 -3.06
C ARG A 89 -14.44 2.18 -2.26
N GLN A 90 -14.17 1.04 -2.92
CA GLN A 90 -13.59 -0.16 -2.33
C GLN A 90 -12.08 -0.19 -2.50
N ASN A 91 -11.39 -0.72 -1.48
CA ASN A 91 -9.97 -1.04 -1.56
C ASN A 91 -9.80 -2.54 -1.70
N TYR A 92 -8.97 -2.94 -2.66
CA TYR A 92 -8.57 -4.34 -2.84
C TYR A 92 -7.09 -4.52 -2.52
N VAL A 93 -6.73 -5.76 -2.21
CA VAL A 93 -5.34 -6.20 -2.02
C VAL A 93 -5.05 -7.29 -3.03
N LYS A 94 -4.04 -7.08 -3.88
CA LYS A 94 -3.58 -8.05 -4.89
C LYS A 94 -2.08 -7.90 -5.11
N ARG A 95 -1.53 -8.85 -5.86
CA ARG A 95 -0.14 -8.84 -6.29
C ARG A 95 -0.02 -8.27 -7.70
N ILE A 96 1.02 -7.44 -7.91
CA ILE A 96 1.36 -6.92 -9.25
C ILE A 96 1.98 -8.04 -10.07
N ILE A 97 1.37 -8.33 -11.21
CA ILE A 97 1.81 -9.36 -12.16
C ILE A 97 2.33 -8.74 -13.46
N GLY A 98 1.58 -7.82 -14.07
CA GLY A 98 1.99 -7.12 -15.28
C GLY A 98 2.37 -5.68 -14.99
N LEU A 99 3.50 -5.25 -15.56
CA LEU A 99 4.02 -3.88 -15.48
C LEU A 99 3.58 -3.05 -16.70
N PRO A 100 3.68 -1.71 -16.64
CA PRO A 100 3.37 -0.84 -17.77
C PRO A 100 4.05 -1.28 -19.07
N GLY A 101 3.30 -1.29 -20.16
CA GLY A 101 3.78 -1.65 -21.50
C GLY A 101 3.98 -3.14 -21.76
N GLU A 102 3.81 -4.01 -20.78
CA GLU A 102 3.94 -5.45 -20.94
C GLU A 102 2.64 -6.10 -21.44
N THR A 103 2.75 -7.36 -21.88
CA THR A 103 1.59 -8.19 -22.22
C THR A 103 1.56 -9.41 -21.31
N VAL A 104 0.42 -9.60 -20.62
CA VAL A 104 0.19 -10.75 -19.73
C VAL A 104 -0.68 -11.78 -20.42
N GLU A 105 -0.28 -13.03 -20.40
CA GLU A 105 -1.05 -14.17 -20.89
C GLU A 105 -1.00 -15.31 -19.88
N ILE A 106 -2.14 -15.92 -19.61
CA ILE A 106 -2.24 -17.13 -18.80
C ILE A 106 -2.62 -18.26 -19.75
N LYS A 107 -1.82 -19.31 -19.78
CA LYS A 107 -2.01 -20.45 -20.67
C LYS A 107 -1.56 -21.74 -19.99
N ASP A 108 -2.35 -22.77 -20.12
CA ASP A 108 -2.08 -24.06 -19.49
C ASP A 108 -1.68 -23.97 -18.02
N GLY A 109 -2.36 -23.06 -17.27
CA GLY A 109 -2.09 -22.85 -15.85
C GLY A 109 -0.81 -22.07 -15.52
N THR A 110 -0.15 -21.53 -16.52
CA THR A 110 1.12 -20.79 -16.38
C THR A 110 0.94 -19.33 -16.79
N VAL A 111 1.53 -18.41 -16.00
CA VAL A 111 1.51 -16.98 -16.32
C VAL A 111 2.75 -16.61 -17.11
N TYR A 112 2.55 -16.07 -18.29
CA TYR A 112 3.60 -15.56 -19.17
C TYR A 112 3.50 -14.03 -19.25
N VAL A 113 4.66 -13.39 -19.30
CA VAL A 113 4.76 -11.95 -19.52
C VAL A 113 5.70 -11.67 -20.66
N THR A 114 5.20 -11.00 -21.70
CA THR A 114 6.03 -10.44 -22.76
C THR A 114 6.41 -9.02 -22.36
N GLN A 115 7.68 -8.82 -22.09
CA GLN A 115 8.28 -7.54 -21.70
C GLN A 115 8.31 -6.55 -22.87
N THR A 116 8.54 -5.28 -22.60
CA THR A 116 8.61 -4.19 -23.59
C THR A 116 9.72 -4.41 -24.64
N ASN A 117 10.76 -5.16 -24.30
CA ASN A 117 11.84 -5.56 -25.23
C ASN A 117 11.48 -6.77 -26.13
N GLY A 118 10.24 -7.27 -26.06
CA GLY A 118 9.76 -8.42 -26.82
C GLY A 118 10.10 -9.79 -26.23
N LYS A 119 10.84 -9.84 -25.10
CA LYS A 119 11.18 -11.11 -24.46
C LYS A 119 10.00 -11.62 -23.65
N THR A 120 9.56 -12.86 -23.91
CA THR A 120 8.57 -13.54 -23.09
C THR A 120 9.26 -14.34 -21.99
N ILE A 121 8.77 -14.17 -20.77
CA ILE A 121 9.23 -14.91 -19.59
C ILE A 121 8.05 -15.64 -18.95
N GLN A 122 8.29 -16.83 -18.46
CA GLN A 122 7.39 -17.52 -17.56
C GLN A 122 7.57 -16.93 -16.16
N LEU A 123 6.49 -16.54 -15.50
CA LEU A 123 6.58 -16.03 -14.13
C LEU A 123 6.74 -17.15 -13.11
N ARG A 124 7.49 -16.83 -12.07
CA ARG A 124 7.60 -17.71 -10.90
C ARG A 124 6.34 -17.53 -10.05
N ASP A 125 5.76 -18.65 -9.64
CA ASP A 125 4.58 -18.74 -8.81
C ASP A 125 4.85 -19.52 -7.52
N ASP A 126 6.09 -19.52 -7.03
CA ASP A 126 6.54 -20.23 -5.84
C ASP A 126 5.91 -19.73 -4.52
N PHE A 127 5.25 -18.59 -4.54
CA PHE A 127 4.42 -18.07 -3.45
C PHE A 127 2.94 -18.50 -3.54
N VAL A 128 2.54 -19.09 -4.67
CA VAL A 128 1.17 -19.57 -4.89
C VAL A 128 1.05 -21.00 -4.42
N THR A 129 0.57 -21.20 -3.20
CA THR A 129 0.56 -22.54 -2.59
C THR A 129 -0.61 -23.42 -3.09
N TYR A 130 -1.71 -22.83 -3.54
CA TYR A 130 -2.95 -23.58 -3.67
C TYR A 130 -3.50 -23.76 -5.08
N CYS A 131 -3.06 -23.02 -6.08
CA CYS A 131 -3.76 -23.16 -7.37
C CYS A 131 -2.96 -22.64 -8.56
N THR A 132 -2.60 -23.52 -9.45
CA THR A 132 -2.38 -23.20 -10.85
C THR A 132 -3.65 -22.55 -11.41
N PRO A 133 -3.58 -21.40 -12.12
CA PRO A 133 -4.76 -20.79 -12.73
C PRO A 133 -5.49 -21.79 -13.64
N VAL A 134 -6.78 -21.97 -13.44
CA VAL A 134 -7.62 -22.77 -14.33
C VAL A 134 -8.14 -21.87 -15.45
N GLY A 135 -7.98 -22.32 -16.71
CA GLY A 135 -8.39 -21.60 -17.92
C GLY A 135 -7.29 -20.71 -18.51
N ASP A 136 -7.50 -20.35 -19.74
CA ASP A 136 -6.63 -19.48 -20.51
C ASP A 136 -7.19 -18.07 -20.54
N TYR A 137 -6.33 -17.07 -20.32
CA TYR A 137 -6.72 -15.66 -20.24
C TYR A 137 -5.72 -14.78 -20.98
N GLY A 138 -6.22 -13.79 -21.68
CA GLY A 138 -5.39 -12.82 -22.40
C GLY A 138 -5.32 -13.12 -23.91
N PRO A 139 -4.30 -12.57 -24.60
CA PRO A 139 -3.27 -11.66 -24.08
C PRO A 139 -3.82 -10.30 -23.67
N TYR A 140 -3.35 -9.76 -22.54
CA TYR A 140 -3.72 -8.44 -22.00
C TYR A 140 -2.54 -7.48 -22.12
N LYS A 141 -2.64 -6.47 -23.00
CA LYS A 141 -1.64 -5.41 -23.13
C LYS A 141 -1.85 -4.38 -22.02
N VAL A 142 -0.90 -4.30 -21.09
CA VAL A 142 -0.95 -3.37 -19.95
C VAL A 142 -0.68 -1.93 -20.45
N PRO A 143 -1.56 -0.95 -20.18
CA PRO A 143 -1.31 0.45 -20.50
C PRO A 143 -0.11 1.03 -19.74
N GLU A 144 0.50 2.11 -20.27
CA GLU A 144 1.75 2.69 -19.76
C GLU A 144 1.71 3.13 -18.29
N ASP A 145 0.58 3.60 -17.76
CA ASP A 145 0.43 4.05 -16.37
C ASP A 145 -0.31 3.03 -15.50
N SER A 146 -0.36 1.77 -15.92
CA SER A 146 -1.24 0.79 -15.30
C SER A 146 -0.54 -0.52 -14.99
N TYR A 147 -1.18 -1.31 -14.15
CA TYR A 147 -0.69 -2.59 -13.68
C TYR A 147 -1.78 -3.65 -13.80
N PHE A 148 -1.36 -4.89 -14.11
CA PHE A 148 -2.23 -6.06 -14.10
C PHE A 148 -2.05 -6.78 -12.77
N MET A 149 -3.15 -7.02 -12.08
CA MET A 149 -3.19 -7.56 -10.72
C MET A 149 -3.71 -8.98 -10.71
N MET A 150 -3.14 -9.85 -9.88
CA MET A 150 -3.72 -11.16 -9.59
C MET A 150 -3.70 -11.44 -8.08
N GLY A 151 -4.67 -12.23 -7.63
CA GLY A 151 -4.62 -12.81 -6.30
C GLY A 151 -3.68 -13.99 -6.23
N ASP A 152 -3.11 -14.26 -5.06
CA ASP A 152 -2.25 -15.42 -4.84
C ASP A 152 -3.07 -16.72 -4.79
N ASN A 153 -4.32 -16.65 -4.33
CA ASN A 153 -5.31 -17.71 -4.49
C ASN A 153 -5.92 -17.66 -5.90
N ARG A 154 -5.21 -18.20 -6.88
CA ARG A 154 -5.47 -18.06 -8.32
C ARG A 154 -6.87 -18.42 -8.77
N ASN A 155 -7.50 -19.42 -8.15
CA ASN A 155 -8.82 -19.93 -8.55
C ASN A 155 -9.97 -19.38 -7.71
N ASP A 156 -9.66 -18.65 -6.62
CA ASP A 156 -10.63 -17.97 -5.78
C ASP A 156 -10.26 -16.50 -5.58
N SER A 157 -10.01 -15.83 -6.70
CA SER A 157 -9.66 -14.41 -6.73
C SER A 157 -10.38 -13.71 -7.87
N GLU A 158 -11.20 -12.74 -7.50
CA GLU A 158 -11.70 -11.74 -8.43
C GLU A 158 -10.61 -10.67 -8.63
N ASP A 159 -9.99 -10.68 -9.83
CA ASP A 159 -8.83 -9.85 -10.16
C ASP A 159 -8.86 -9.39 -11.63
N SER A 160 -7.76 -8.86 -12.12
CA SER A 160 -7.66 -8.28 -13.46
C SER A 160 -8.10 -9.21 -14.60
N ARG A 161 -8.18 -10.52 -14.37
CA ARG A 161 -8.71 -11.48 -15.35
C ARG A 161 -10.22 -11.31 -15.57
N PHE A 162 -10.94 -10.89 -14.53
CA PHE A 162 -12.41 -10.92 -14.47
C PHE A 162 -13.04 -9.52 -14.48
N TRP A 163 -12.34 -8.47 -13.98
CA TRP A 163 -12.88 -7.11 -13.90
C TRP A 163 -13.23 -6.54 -15.28
N ASP A 164 -14.18 -5.62 -15.33
CA ASP A 164 -14.50 -4.87 -16.54
C ASP A 164 -13.32 -3.95 -16.92
N HIS A 165 -12.84 -3.17 -15.96
CA HIS A 165 -11.62 -2.37 -16.09
C HIS A 165 -10.42 -3.16 -15.57
N LYS A 166 -9.78 -3.91 -16.46
CA LYS A 166 -8.74 -4.90 -16.12
C LYS A 166 -7.46 -4.35 -15.50
N PHE A 167 -7.25 -3.04 -15.51
CA PHE A 167 -5.96 -2.47 -15.14
C PHE A 167 -6.10 -1.43 -14.03
N VAL A 168 -5.17 -1.45 -13.08
CA VAL A 168 -5.09 -0.48 -11.98
C VAL A 168 -4.08 0.61 -12.34
N LYS A 169 -4.55 1.86 -12.42
CA LYS A 169 -3.66 3.02 -12.67
C LYS A 169 -2.72 3.24 -11.49
N LYS A 170 -1.45 3.62 -11.74
CA LYS A 170 -0.46 3.94 -10.70
C LYS A 170 -1.02 4.84 -9.60
N LYS A 171 -1.71 5.93 -9.97
CA LYS A 171 -2.30 6.90 -9.04
C LYS A 171 -3.41 6.34 -8.14
N LYS A 172 -3.93 5.13 -8.44
CA LYS A 172 -4.94 4.44 -7.65
C LYS A 172 -4.34 3.45 -6.66
N ILE A 173 -3.04 3.23 -6.70
CA ILE A 173 -2.32 2.42 -5.70
C ILE A 173 -2.20 3.26 -4.43
N VAL A 174 -2.76 2.73 -3.33
CA VAL A 174 -2.77 3.37 -2.01
C VAL A 174 -1.46 3.18 -1.29
N GLY A 175 -0.83 1.99 -1.44
CA GLY A 175 0.47 1.69 -0.84
C GLY A 175 0.90 0.26 -1.01
N LYS A 176 2.20 0.01 -0.77
CA LYS A 176 2.81 -1.33 -0.76
C LYS A 176 2.59 -1.98 0.60
N VAL A 177 2.02 -3.18 0.62
CA VAL A 177 1.89 -3.97 1.84
C VAL A 177 3.27 -4.38 2.32
N VAL A 178 3.57 -4.13 3.59
CA VAL A 178 4.89 -4.35 4.18
C VAL A 178 4.89 -5.51 5.15
N PHE A 179 3.91 -5.55 6.05
CA PHE A 179 3.78 -6.60 7.05
C PHE A 179 2.35 -6.78 7.53
N CYS A 180 2.06 -7.97 8.04
CA CYS A 180 0.91 -8.26 8.88
C CYS A 180 1.29 -8.02 10.35
N TYR A 181 0.37 -7.44 11.16
CA TYR A 181 0.60 -7.20 12.58
C TYR A 181 -0.35 -7.96 13.50
N TYR A 182 -1.37 -8.61 12.94
CA TYR A 182 -2.32 -9.44 13.67
C TYR A 182 -2.85 -10.53 12.73
N PRO A 183 -3.01 -11.77 13.16
CA PRO A 183 -2.77 -12.33 14.49
C PRO A 183 -1.29 -12.53 14.83
N SER A 184 -0.41 -12.54 13.84
CA SER A 184 1.03 -12.69 14.04
C SER A 184 1.79 -11.61 13.27
N ILE A 185 2.97 -11.21 13.76
CA ILE A 185 3.80 -10.22 13.09
C ILE A 185 4.71 -10.94 12.10
N HIS A 186 4.49 -10.70 10.80
CA HIS A 186 5.35 -11.24 9.75
C HIS A 186 5.40 -10.30 8.53
N LYS A 187 6.49 -10.42 7.77
CA LYS A 187 6.69 -9.67 6.54
C LYS A 187 5.89 -10.29 5.41
N ILE A 188 5.20 -9.46 4.63
CA ILE A 188 4.60 -9.86 3.36
C ILE A 188 5.68 -9.74 2.27
N LYS A 189 5.89 -10.81 1.52
CA LYS A 189 6.90 -10.91 0.45
C LYS A 189 6.24 -11.00 -0.92
#